data_d8647e3c3d7ac1dc47316515d054bfeb
#
_entry.id   d8647e3c3d7ac1dc47316515d054bfeb
#
_cell.length_a   1.000
_cell.length_b   1.000
_cell.length_c   1.000
_cell.angle_alpha   90.00
_cell.angle_beta   90.00
_cell.angle_gamma   90.00
#
_symmetry.space_group_name_H-M   'P 1'
#
loop_
_entity.id
_entity.type
_entity.pdbx_description
1 polymer ?
#
loop_
_entity_poly.entity_id
_entity_poly.type
_entity_poly.pdbx_seq_one_letter_code
_entity_poly.pdbx_strand_id
1 'polypeptide(L)'
;MLKREFKMKNGRYYMNKQNIKKLVIYGVIGLFLLITILSSFQTIKSGEVGLKVRFGKIVNTQLNEGLNLKIPYIEDIVTVNIKVQKLEIDTESSSKDLQTIQTTLAVNYRINSDKATYLYRTVGNNYETTILEPAIKESIKATIAKYTAAEVITERAEVSNNCLDDLQKKVEKYGITIDNFNITNLSFSEEYSKAIEDKQVAEQKLE
;
A
#
# COMPACT_ATOMS: atom_id res chain seq x y z
N MET A 1 -41.21 21.77 34.03
CA MET A 1 -41.10 22.01 35.47
C MET A 1 -41.01 20.67 36.19
N LEU A 2 -39.79 20.18 36.50
CA LEU A 2 -39.56 18.94 37.24
C LEU A 2 -39.58 19.27 38.74
N LYS A 3 -40.67 18.93 39.42
CA LYS A 3 -40.73 19.00 40.87
C LYS A 3 -39.76 17.95 41.43
N ARG A 4 -38.67 18.41 42.07
CA ARG A 4 -37.76 17.58 42.86
C ARG A 4 -38.44 17.21 44.16
N GLU A 5 -39.03 16.03 44.30
CA GLU A 5 -39.45 15.48 45.58
C GLU A 5 -38.23 14.91 46.32
N PHE A 6 -37.65 15.71 47.16
CA PHE A 6 -36.65 15.25 48.13
C PHE A 6 -37.35 14.88 49.43
N LYS A 7 -37.24 13.62 49.83
CA LYS A 7 -37.73 13.17 51.13
C LYS A 7 -36.57 13.23 52.13
N MET A 8 -36.72 14.02 53.17
CA MET A 8 -35.75 14.12 54.30
C MET A 8 -35.95 12.99 55.28
N LYS A 9 -34.87 12.25 55.64
CA LYS A 9 -34.80 11.39 56.79
C LYS A 9 -33.42 11.57 57.43
N ASN A 10 -33.40 11.97 58.69
CA ASN A 10 -32.16 12.20 59.48
C ASN A 10 -31.15 13.19 58.83
N GLY A 11 -31.62 14.34 58.38
CA GLY A 11 -30.73 15.41 57.88
C GLY A 11 -29.90 15.09 56.65
N ARG A 12 -30.13 13.93 55.99
CA ARG A 12 -29.48 13.55 54.71
C ARG A 12 -30.50 13.42 53.59
N TYR A 13 -30.17 14.00 52.42
CA TYR A 13 -30.99 13.89 51.22
C TYR A 13 -30.84 12.51 50.63
N TYR A 14 -31.90 11.69 50.61
CA TYR A 14 -31.93 10.41 49.92
C TYR A 14 -32.71 10.55 48.61
N MET A 15 -32.05 10.28 47.49
CA MET A 15 -32.73 10.13 46.22
C MET A 15 -33.48 8.79 46.19
N ASN A 16 -34.70 8.82 45.69
CA ASN A 16 -35.49 7.60 45.50
C ASN A 16 -34.77 6.61 44.58
N LYS A 17 -34.68 5.31 44.93
CA LYS A 17 -34.05 4.28 44.10
C LYS A 17 -34.52 4.28 42.65
N GLN A 18 -35.77 4.60 42.37
CA GLN A 18 -36.32 4.72 41.02
C GLN A 18 -35.73 5.90 40.25
N ASN A 19 -35.49 7.03 40.90
CA ASN A 19 -34.92 8.20 40.29
C ASN A 19 -33.41 7.99 40.00
N ILE A 20 -32.72 7.30 40.86
CA ILE A 20 -31.31 6.90 40.64
C ILE A 20 -31.21 5.99 39.41
N LYS A 21 -32.06 4.96 39.27
CA LYS A 21 -32.09 4.09 38.09
C LYS A 21 -32.33 4.85 36.79
N LYS A 22 -33.31 5.79 36.76
CA LYS A 22 -33.58 6.65 35.62
C LYS A 22 -32.39 7.54 35.26
N LEU A 23 -31.74 8.13 36.25
CA LEU A 23 -30.56 8.98 36.05
C LEU A 23 -29.38 8.20 35.47
N VAL A 24 -29.15 6.98 35.96
CA VAL A 24 -28.12 6.08 35.42
C VAL A 24 -28.44 5.69 33.96
N ILE A 25 -29.70 5.35 33.67
CA ILE A 25 -30.12 5.00 32.30
C ILE A 25 -29.91 6.19 31.34
N TYR A 26 -30.33 7.39 31.73
CA TYR A 26 -30.10 8.60 30.92
C TYR A 26 -28.62 8.92 30.76
N GLY A 27 -27.82 8.71 31.81
CA GLY A 27 -26.36 8.84 31.73
C GLY A 27 -25.72 7.87 30.73
N VAL A 28 -26.13 6.61 30.74
CA VAL A 28 -25.65 5.59 29.79
C VAL A 28 -26.08 5.94 28.36
N ILE A 29 -27.33 6.34 28.15
CA ILE A 29 -27.82 6.74 26.83
C ILE A 29 -27.06 7.99 26.33
N GLY A 30 -26.86 8.98 27.20
CA GLY A 30 -26.10 10.19 26.87
C GLY A 30 -24.64 9.88 26.48
N LEU A 31 -23.99 8.99 27.25
CA LEU A 31 -22.64 8.53 26.94
C LEU A 31 -22.59 7.78 25.60
N PHE A 32 -23.54 6.89 25.35
CA PHE A 32 -23.62 6.16 24.08
C PHE A 32 -23.80 7.13 22.89
N LEU A 33 -24.69 8.11 23.00
CA LEU A 33 -24.88 9.13 21.96
C LEU A 33 -23.60 9.95 21.73
N LEU A 34 -22.91 10.34 22.80
CA LEU A 34 -21.65 11.07 22.71
C LEU A 34 -20.57 10.25 21.96
N ILE A 35 -20.40 8.98 22.32
CA ILE A 35 -19.46 8.07 21.64
C ILE A 35 -19.84 7.95 20.16
N THR A 36 -21.12 7.78 19.84
CA THR A 36 -21.60 7.66 18.46
C THR A 36 -21.27 8.91 17.65
N ILE A 37 -21.50 10.11 18.21
CA ILE A 37 -21.16 11.37 17.53
C ILE A 37 -19.65 11.48 17.28
N LEU A 38 -18.83 11.19 18.29
CA LEU A 38 -17.38 11.24 18.15
C LEU A 38 -16.86 10.22 17.12
N SER A 39 -17.47 9.04 17.04
CA SER A 39 -17.14 7.99 16.07
C SER A 39 -17.56 8.31 14.64
N SER A 40 -18.36 9.36 14.43
CA SER A 40 -18.81 9.81 13.09
C SER A 40 -17.72 10.53 12.31
N PHE A 41 -16.66 10.95 12.95
CA PHE A 41 -15.57 11.70 12.33
C PHE A 41 -14.37 10.80 12.05
N GLN A 42 -13.83 10.88 10.83
CA GLN A 42 -12.59 10.20 10.44
C GLN A 42 -11.72 11.14 9.61
N THR A 43 -10.46 11.26 9.99
CA THR A 43 -9.49 12.09 9.26
C THR A 43 -8.72 11.24 8.26
N ILE A 44 -8.67 11.71 7.01
CA ILE A 44 -7.84 11.15 5.93
C ILE A 44 -6.59 12.00 5.85
N LYS A 45 -5.43 11.35 5.88
CA LYS A 45 -4.13 12.04 5.86
C LYS A 45 -3.84 12.58 4.46
N SER A 46 -3.02 13.64 4.40
CA SER A 46 -2.52 14.17 3.12
C SER A 46 -1.75 13.10 2.34
N GLY A 47 -2.09 12.96 1.04
CA GLY A 47 -1.56 11.92 0.16
C GLY A 47 -2.24 10.55 0.32
N GLU A 48 -3.40 10.51 0.93
CA GLU A 48 -4.31 9.35 0.96
C GLU A 48 -5.66 9.72 0.35
N VAL A 49 -6.31 8.75 -0.25
CA VAL A 49 -7.71 8.84 -0.72
C VAL A 49 -8.57 7.92 0.11
N GLY A 50 -9.70 8.41 0.59
CA GLY A 50 -10.68 7.63 1.33
C GLY A 50 -11.69 6.96 0.41
N LEU A 51 -11.93 5.68 0.63
CA LEU A 51 -12.99 4.92 -0.03
C LEU A 51 -14.06 4.61 1.00
N LYS A 52 -15.26 5.15 0.79
CA LYS A 52 -16.39 4.90 1.69
C LYS A 52 -16.95 3.50 1.43
N VAL A 53 -17.00 2.69 2.46
CA VAL A 53 -17.54 1.33 2.44
C VAL A 53 -18.79 1.30 3.33
N ARG A 54 -19.93 0.84 2.80
CA ARG A 54 -21.19 0.69 3.51
C ARG A 54 -21.60 -0.78 3.48
N PHE A 55 -21.74 -1.43 4.62
CA PHE A 55 -22.05 -2.86 4.74
C PHE A 55 -21.18 -3.74 3.83
N GLY A 56 -19.87 -3.48 3.78
CA GLY A 56 -18.94 -4.23 2.93
C GLY A 56 -18.96 -3.85 1.44
N LYS A 57 -19.85 -2.95 1.00
CA LYS A 57 -19.92 -2.49 -0.39
C LYS A 57 -19.27 -1.11 -0.52
N ILE A 58 -18.37 -0.97 -1.48
CA ILE A 58 -17.78 0.34 -1.81
C ILE A 58 -18.86 1.23 -2.41
N VAL A 59 -19.07 2.38 -1.81
CA VAL A 59 -19.90 3.46 -2.37
C VAL A 59 -18.99 4.27 -3.30
N ASN A 60 -19.46 4.60 -4.52
CA ASN A 60 -18.67 5.27 -5.56
C ASN A 60 -18.29 6.73 -5.23
N THR A 61 -18.08 7.04 -3.96
CA THR A 61 -17.68 8.37 -3.50
C THR A 61 -16.26 8.27 -2.95
N GLN A 62 -15.31 8.84 -3.67
CA GLN A 62 -13.98 9.07 -3.14
C GLN A 62 -14.02 10.27 -2.19
N LEU A 63 -13.30 10.17 -1.10
CA LEU A 63 -13.18 11.19 -0.07
C LEU A 63 -11.77 11.76 -0.13
N ASN A 64 -11.68 13.07 -0.17
CA ASN A 64 -10.41 13.79 -0.14
C ASN A 64 -9.82 13.82 1.27
N GLU A 65 -8.55 14.21 1.36
CA GLU A 65 -7.85 14.45 2.62
C GLU A 65 -8.59 15.47 3.51
N GLY A 66 -8.40 15.34 4.82
CA GLY A 66 -9.05 16.16 5.84
C GLY A 66 -10.10 15.41 6.62
N LEU A 67 -10.96 16.15 7.29
CA LEU A 67 -12.02 15.64 8.15
C LEU A 67 -13.22 15.19 7.33
N ASN A 68 -13.58 13.92 7.44
CA ASN A 68 -14.71 13.32 6.73
C ASN A 68 -15.72 12.75 7.71
N LEU A 69 -16.99 12.74 7.29
CA LEU A 69 -18.10 12.18 8.05
C LEU A 69 -18.46 10.78 7.56
N LYS A 70 -18.65 9.87 8.51
CA LYS A 70 -19.19 8.52 8.27
C LYS A 70 -20.35 8.25 9.21
N ILE A 71 -21.26 7.38 8.82
CA ILE A 71 -22.33 6.89 9.69
C ILE A 71 -21.73 5.74 10.52
N PRO A 72 -21.58 5.90 11.86
CA PRO A 72 -21.03 4.86 12.73
C PRO A 72 -21.79 3.54 12.58
N TYR A 73 -21.10 2.42 12.72
CA TYR A 73 -21.62 1.04 12.63
C TYR A 73 -22.11 0.60 11.24
N ILE A 74 -22.35 1.53 10.31
CA ILE A 74 -22.89 1.25 8.97
C ILE A 74 -21.83 1.51 7.90
N GLU A 75 -21.07 2.60 8.06
CA GLU A 75 -20.04 3.04 7.13
C GLU A 75 -18.65 2.94 7.73
N ASP A 76 -17.71 2.56 6.89
CA ASP A 76 -16.28 2.67 7.18
C ASP A 76 -15.56 3.40 6.06
N ILE A 77 -14.39 3.98 6.36
CA ILE A 77 -13.54 4.65 5.38
C ILE A 77 -12.23 3.90 5.34
N VAL A 78 -11.95 3.27 4.19
CA VAL A 78 -10.67 2.64 3.90
C VAL A 78 -9.80 3.64 3.17
N THR A 79 -8.56 3.82 3.61
CA THR A 79 -7.63 4.74 2.97
C THR A 79 -6.67 4.00 2.03
N VAL A 80 -6.41 4.60 0.87
CA VAL A 80 -5.42 4.14 -0.12
C VAL A 80 -4.34 5.22 -0.20
N ASN A 81 -3.10 4.81 0.00
CA ASN A 81 -1.94 5.72 -0.12
C ASN A 81 -1.64 5.98 -1.60
N ILE A 82 -1.65 7.25 -1.99
CA ILE A 82 -1.38 7.70 -3.36
C ILE A 82 -0.02 8.39 -3.52
N LYS A 83 0.78 8.45 -2.44
CA LYS A 83 2.15 8.95 -2.49
C LYS A 83 3.05 7.96 -3.22
N VAL A 84 4.20 8.44 -3.65
CA VAL A 84 5.26 7.57 -4.17
C VAL A 84 5.73 6.63 -3.06
N GLN A 85 5.69 5.35 -3.35
CA GLN A 85 6.11 4.26 -2.47
C GLN A 85 7.29 3.53 -3.12
N LYS A 86 8.10 2.86 -2.31
CA LYS A 86 9.22 2.04 -2.75
C LYS A 86 8.91 0.58 -2.44
N LEU A 87 9.09 -0.28 -3.45
CA LEU A 87 9.10 -1.73 -3.30
C LEU A 87 10.48 -2.26 -3.69
N GLU A 88 11.06 -3.09 -2.82
CA GLU A 88 12.35 -3.72 -3.05
C GLU A 88 12.16 -5.23 -3.20
N ILE A 89 12.73 -5.82 -4.25
CA ILE A 89 12.53 -7.22 -4.60
C ILE A 89 13.85 -7.83 -5.06
N ASP A 90 14.15 -9.01 -4.52
CA ASP A 90 15.20 -9.87 -5.02
C ASP A 90 14.62 -10.88 -6.00
N THR A 91 15.31 -11.09 -7.11
CA THR A 91 14.90 -12.08 -8.11
C THR A 91 16.09 -12.63 -8.86
N GLU A 92 15.91 -13.85 -9.35
CA GLU A 92 16.85 -14.54 -10.21
C GLU A 92 16.30 -14.59 -11.64
N SER A 93 17.18 -14.36 -12.61
CA SER A 93 16.86 -14.35 -14.04
C SER A 93 17.96 -15.06 -14.82
N SER A 94 17.64 -15.55 -16.03
CA SER A 94 18.62 -16.09 -16.97
C SER A 94 18.83 -15.13 -18.11
N SER A 95 20.09 -14.87 -18.45
CA SER A 95 20.48 -14.08 -19.62
C SER A 95 20.31 -14.86 -20.94
N LYS A 96 20.47 -14.18 -22.06
CA LYS A 96 20.43 -14.76 -23.40
C LYS A 96 21.47 -15.87 -23.61
N ASP A 97 22.63 -15.75 -22.97
CA ASP A 97 23.73 -16.72 -22.98
C ASP A 97 23.64 -17.72 -21.80
N LEU A 98 22.43 -17.88 -21.22
CA LEU A 98 22.06 -18.83 -20.18
C LEU A 98 22.85 -18.68 -18.86
N GLN A 99 23.36 -17.47 -18.58
CA GLN A 99 23.95 -17.16 -17.28
C GLN A 99 22.89 -16.83 -16.26
N THR A 100 23.03 -17.36 -15.05
CA THR A 100 22.19 -17.02 -13.93
C THR A 100 22.61 -15.66 -13.35
N ILE A 101 21.66 -14.73 -13.28
CA ILE A 101 21.86 -13.38 -12.77
C ILE A 101 20.92 -13.16 -11.61
N GLN A 102 21.46 -12.85 -10.44
CA GLN A 102 20.69 -12.40 -9.29
C GLN A 102 20.63 -10.88 -9.26
N THR A 103 19.44 -10.35 -9.12
CA THR A 103 19.19 -8.91 -9.13
C THR A 103 18.39 -8.47 -7.92
N THR A 104 18.80 -7.36 -7.29
CA THR A 104 17.97 -6.62 -6.36
C THR A 104 17.41 -5.40 -7.08
N LEU A 105 16.11 -5.25 -7.05
CA LEU A 105 15.35 -4.21 -7.75
C LEU A 105 14.72 -3.26 -6.75
N ALA A 106 14.81 -1.96 -6.99
CA ALA A 106 14.07 -0.94 -6.26
C ALA A 106 13.13 -0.21 -7.22
N VAL A 107 11.84 -0.40 -7.04
CA VAL A 107 10.80 0.18 -7.88
C VAL A 107 10.03 1.23 -7.10
N ASN A 108 10.01 2.46 -7.63
CA ASN A 108 9.16 3.51 -7.10
C ASN A 108 7.86 3.56 -7.89
N TYR A 109 6.75 3.55 -7.19
CA TYR A 109 5.42 3.53 -7.79
C TYR A 109 4.44 4.35 -6.97
N ARG A 110 3.35 4.73 -7.59
CA ARG A 110 2.21 5.37 -6.94
C ARG A 110 0.90 4.88 -7.53
N ILE A 111 -0.18 5.06 -6.75
CA ILE A 111 -1.54 4.75 -7.20
C ILE A 111 -2.18 6.04 -7.73
N ASN A 112 -2.80 5.96 -8.90
CA ASN A 112 -3.58 7.06 -9.44
C ASN A 112 -4.86 7.22 -8.63
N SER A 113 -5.09 8.40 -8.08
CA SER A 113 -6.25 8.74 -7.27
C SER A 113 -7.55 8.28 -7.93
N ASP A 114 -7.74 8.62 -9.20
CA ASP A 114 -8.96 8.33 -9.97
C ASP A 114 -9.26 6.82 -10.09
N LYS A 115 -8.23 5.99 -10.03
CA LYS A 115 -8.34 4.52 -10.14
C LYS A 115 -8.23 3.78 -8.81
N ALA A 116 -8.03 4.48 -7.70
CA ALA A 116 -7.91 3.87 -6.37
C ALA A 116 -9.13 3.00 -6.01
N THR A 117 -10.34 3.47 -6.33
CA THR A 117 -11.57 2.70 -6.13
C THR A 117 -11.61 1.42 -6.96
N TYR A 118 -11.16 1.48 -8.21
CA TYR A 118 -11.09 0.32 -9.10
C TYR A 118 -10.07 -0.70 -8.60
N LEU A 119 -8.86 -0.25 -8.26
CA LEU A 119 -7.80 -1.09 -7.72
C LEU A 119 -8.27 -1.81 -6.45
N TYR A 120 -8.82 -1.07 -5.48
CA TYR A 120 -9.30 -1.66 -4.24
C TYR A 120 -10.44 -2.67 -4.46
N ARG A 121 -11.36 -2.39 -5.39
CA ARG A 121 -12.48 -3.29 -5.71
C ARG A 121 -12.02 -4.57 -6.38
N THR A 122 -11.01 -4.49 -7.25
CA THR A 122 -10.56 -5.60 -8.09
C THR A 122 -9.53 -6.48 -7.37
N VAL A 123 -8.65 -5.87 -6.59
CA VAL A 123 -7.48 -6.54 -5.99
C VAL A 123 -7.50 -6.45 -4.46
N GLY A 124 -8.02 -5.35 -3.90
CA GLY A 124 -7.96 -5.06 -2.46
C GLY A 124 -6.67 -4.36 -2.06
N ASN A 125 -6.32 -4.44 -0.77
CA ASN A 125 -5.11 -3.80 -0.22
C ASN A 125 -3.80 -4.56 -0.57
N ASN A 126 -3.90 -5.82 -0.99
CA ASN A 126 -2.72 -6.66 -1.25
C ASN A 126 -2.22 -6.55 -2.70
N TYR A 127 -2.42 -5.41 -3.35
CA TYR A 127 -2.03 -5.18 -4.75
C TYR A 127 -0.51 -5.30 -4.98
N GLU A 128 0.31 -5.01 -3.98
CA GLU A 128 1.76 -5.18 -4.06
C GLU A 128 2.12 -6.64 -4.32
N THR A 129 1.68 -7.54 -3.47
CA THR A 129 2.00 -8.97 -3.55
C THR A 129 1.22 -9.70 -4.65
N THR A 130 0.01 -9.23 -4.98
CA THR A 130 -0.87 -9.88 -5.94
C THR A 130 -0.59 -9.45 -7.38
N ILE A 131 -0.22 -8.20 -7.61
CA ILE A 131 -0.04 -7.62 -8.94
C ILE A 131 1.38 -7.14 -9.17
N LEU A 132 1.91 -6.30 -8.27
CA LEU A 132 3.13 -5.56 -8.54
C LEU A 132 4.37 -6.46 -8.50
N GLU A 133 4.55 -7.25 -7.45
CA GLU A 133 5.68 -8.18 -7.35
C GLU A 133 5.78 -9.18 -8.50
N PRO A 134 4.70 -9.91 -8.87
CA PRO A 134 4.73 -10.81 -10.02
C PRO A 134 5.04 -10.08 -11.33
N ALA A 135 4.46 -8.89 -11.55
CA ALA A 135 4.70 -8.11 -12.75
C ALA A 135 6.15 -7.63 -12.85
N ILE A 136 6.76 -7.18 -11.73
CA ILE A 136 8.17 -6.79 -11.66
C ILE A 136 9.07 -7.99 -12.00
N LYS A 137 8.85 -9.13 -11.34
CA LYS A 137 9.63 -10.36 -11.57
C LYS A 137 9.53 -10.83 -13.00
N GLU A 138 8.37 -10.76 -13.61
CA GLU A 138 8.17 -11.13 -15.01
C GLU A 138 8.86 -10.15 -15.95
N SER A 139 8.72 -8.84 -15.73
CA SER A 139 9.31 -7.81 -16.59
C SER A 139 10.83 -7.88 -16.61
N ILE A 140 11.47 -8.05 -15.45
CA ILE A 140 12.94 -8.18 -15.40
C ILE A 140 13.41 -9.48 -16.06
N LYS A 141 12.75 -10.62 -15.82
CA LYS A 141 13.10 -11.90 -16.46
C LYS A 141 12.97 -11.84 -17.97
N ALA A 142 11.86 -11.30 -18.46
CA ALA A 142 11.60 -11.15 -19.90
C ALA A 142 12.57 -10.17 -20.57
N THR A 143 13.04 -9.16 -19.87
CA THR A 143 14.00 -8.20 -20.39
C THR A 143 15.41 -8.76 -20.37
N ILE A 144 15.88 -9.29 -19.26
CA ILE A 144 17.24 -9.86 -19.12
C ILE A 144 17.47 -10.99 -20.13
N ALA A 145 16.46 -11.81 -20.41
CA ALA A 145 16.56 -12.89 -21.41
C ALA A 145 16.88 -12.41 -22.84
N LYS A 146 16.79 -11.13 -23.13
CA LYS A 146 17.13 -10.54 -24.44
C LYS A 146 18.61 -10.14 -24.54
N TYR A 147 19.30 -10.01 -23.42
CA TYR A 147 20.68 -9.52 -23.31
C TYR A 147 21.61 -10.64 -22.81
N THR A 148 22.86 -10.62 -23.29
CA THR A 148 23.93 -11.42 -22.67
C THR A 148 24.28 -10.87 -21.29
N ALA A 149 24.94 -11.66 -20.45
CA ALA A 149 25.36 -11.22 -19.13
C ALA A 149 26.26 -9.97 -19.19
N ALA A 150 27.14 -9.87 -20.19
CA ALA A 150 27.99 -8.70 -20.41
C ALA A 150 27.16 -7.46 -20.80
N GLU A 151 26.18 -7.61 -21.73
CA GLU A 151 25.30 -6.51 -22.14
C GLU A 151 24.44 -6.00 -20.99
N VAL A 152 23.96 -6.87 -20.08
CA VAL A 152 23.21 -6.44 -18.89
C VAL A 152 24.02 -5.48 -18.02
N ILE A 153 25.35 -5.62 -17.99
CA ILE A 153 26.25 -4.70 -17.26
C ILE A 153 26.45 -3.41 -18.04
N THR A 154 26.83 -3.53 -19.31
CA THR A 154 27.23 -2.37 -20.16
C THR A 154 26.05 -1.52 -20.57
N GLU A 155 24.86 -2.12 -20.79
CA GLU A 155 23.63 -1.46 -21.21
C GLU A 155 22.60 -1.36 -20.10
N ARG A 156 23.06 -1.36 -18.85
CA ARG A 156 22.19 -1.37 -17.64
C ARG A 156 21.09 -0.32 -17.66
N ALA A 157 21.38 0.86 -18.17
CA ALA A 157 20.39 1.94 -18.27
C ALA A 157 19.27 1.60 -19.25
N GLU A 158 19.62 1.01 -20.39
CA GLU A 158 18.65 0.55 -21.38
C GLU A 158 17.80 -0.61 -20.84
N VAL A 159 18.42 -1.58 -20.20
CA VAL A 159 17.74 -2.69 -19.53
C VAL A 159 16.71 -2.17 -18.51
N SER A 160 17.11 -1.20 -17.67
CA SER A 160 16.20 -0.58 -16.69
C SER A 160 15.01 0.12 -17.34
N ASN A 161 15.25 0.88 -18.42
CA ASN A 161 14.19 1.58 -19.16
C ASN A 161 13.22 0.59 -19.83
N ASN A 162 13.74 -0.45 -20.46
CA ASN A 162 12.92 -1.50 -21.08
C ASN A 162 12.07 -2.25 -20.05
N CYS A 163 12.62 -2.49 -18.83
CA CYS A 163 11.87 -3.06 -17.71
C CYS A 163 10.76 -2.13 -17.24
N LEU A 164 11.05 -0.82 -17.12
CA LEU A 164 10.08 0.19 -16.71
C LEU A 164 8.91 0.24 -17.69
N ASP A 165 9.19 0.30 -18.99
CA ASP A 165 8.16 0.37 -20.04
C ASP A 165 7.28 -0.89 -20.08
N ASP A 166 7.87 -2.07 -19.95
CA ASP A 166 7.14 -3.33 -19.92
C ASP A 166 6.29 -3.44 -18.65
N LEU A 167 6.86 -3.10 -17.50
CA LEU A 167 6.16 -3.10 -16.21
C LEU A 167 4.99 -2.12 -16.23
N GLN A 168 5.21 -0.88 -16.70
CA GLN A 168 4.16 0.14 -16.78
C GLN A 168 2.95 -0.35 -17.59
N LYS A 169 3.16 -0.98 -18.76
CA LYS A 169 2.10 -1.54 -19.59
C LYS A 169 1.28 -2.62 -18.87
N LYS A 170 1.93 -3.43 -18.00
CA LYS A 170 1.27 -4.50 -17.26
C LYS A 170 0.40 -3.98 -16.12
N VAL A 171 0.82 -2.90 -15.44
CA VAL A 171 0.17 -2.42 -14.22
C VAL A 171 -0.76 -1.22 -14.44
N GLU A 172 -0.65 -0.51 -15.57
CA GLU A 172 -1.44 0.68 -15.90
C GLU A 172 -2.95 0.46 -15.81
N LYS A 173 -3.43 -0.70 -16.26
CA LYS A 173 -4.85 -1.07 -16.18
C LYS A 173 -5.41 -1.06 -14.77
N TYR A 174 -4.56 -1.29 -13.77
CA TYR A 174 -4.93 -1.25 -12.35
C TYR A 174 -4.82 0.15 -11.74
N GLY A 175 -4.33 1.13 -12.50
CA GLY A 175 -4.13 2.50 -12.02
C GLY A 175 -2.86 2.67 -11.21
N ILE A 176 -1.87 1.81 -11.43
CA ILE A 176 -0.53 1.92 -10.83
C ILE A 176 0.38 2.61 -11.85
N THR A 177 1.09 3.64 -11.42
CA THR A 177 2.12 4.33 -12.21
C THR A 177 3.48 3.98 -11.64
N ILE A 178 4.40 3.58 -12.49
CA ILE A 178 5.80 3.34 -12.13
C ILE A 178 6.57 4.62 -12.39
N ASP A 179 7.09 5.22 -11.33
CA ASP A 179 7.88 6.46 -11.43
C ASP A 179 9.34 6.16 -11.71
N ASN A 180 9.88 5.04 -11.17
CA ASN A 180 11.27 4.67 -11.38
C ASN A 180 11.47 3.16 -11.22
N PHE A 181 12.41 2.60 -12.01
CA PHE A 181 12.82 1.21 -11.95
C PHE A 181 14.34 1.14 -11.89
N ASN A 182 14.90 0.74 -10.75
CA ASN A 182 16.33 0.68 -10.52
C ASN A 182 16.78 -0.75 -10.24
N ILE A 183 17.80 -1.18 -10.95
CA ILE A 183 18.57 -2.38 -10.58
C ILE A 183 19.60 -1.92 -9.55
N THR A 184 19.44 -2.25 -8.27
CA THR A 184 20.35 -1.78 -7.19
C THR A 184 21.55 -2.69 -7.04
N ASN A 185 21.35 -3.99 -7.18
CA ASN A 185 22.41 -4.97 -7.18
C ASN A 185 22.30 -5.92 -8.36
N LEU A 186 23.44 -6.40 -8.85
CA LEU A 186 23.55 -7.34 -9.95
C LEU A 186 24.75 -8.25 -9.65
N SER A 187 24.49 -9.55 -9.50
CA SER A 187 25.52 -10.56 -9.22
C SER A 187 25.34 -11.76 -10.13
N PHE A 188 26.47 -12.39 -10.46
CA PHE A 188 26.57 -13.55 -11.34
C PHE A 188 26.99 -14.77 -10.54
N SER A 189 26.95 -15.97 -11.17
CA SER A 189 27.50 -17.17 -10.56
C SER A 189 29.01 -17.02 -10.31
N GLU A 190 29.52 -17.72 -9.31
CA GLU A 190 30.97 -17.70 -8.98
C GLU A 190 31.81 -18.17 -10.18
N GLU A 191 31.34 -19.20 -10.91
CA GLU A 191 32.04 -19.72 -12.07
C GLU A 191 32.13 -18.69 -13.20
N TYR A 192 31.04 -17.94 -13.47
CA TYR A 192 31.03 -16.90 -14.49
C TYR A 192 31.93 -15.73 -14.09
N SER A 193 31.83 -15.28 -12.84
CA SER A 193 32.66 -14.19 -12.31
C SER A 193 34.14 -14.51 -12.44
N LYS A 194 34.56 -15.74 -12.08
CA LYS A 194 35.94 -16.22 -12.21
C LYS A 194 36.38 -16.31 -13.68
N ALA A 195 35.53 -16.81 -14.58
CA ALA A 195 35.87 -16.86 -16.00
C ALA A 195 36.10 -15.47 -16.63
N ILE A 196 35.33 -14.48 -16.23
CA ILE A 196 35.52 -13.08 -16.65
C ILE A 196 36.83 -12.53 -16.10
N GLU A 197 37.15 -12.77 -14.82
CA GLU A 197 38.38 -12.33 -14.19
C GLU A 197 39.61 -12.96 -14.89
N ASP A 198 39.60 -14.27 -15.11
CA ASP A 198 40.67 -14.98 -15.79
C ASP A 198 40.90 -14.45 -17.22
N LYS A 199 39.81 -14.13 -17.95
CA LYS A 199 39.87 -13.53 -19.28
C LYS A 199 40.50 -12.15 -19.25
N GLN A 200 40.09 -11.28 -18.32
CA GLN A 200 40.66 -9.95 -18.18
C GLN A 200 42.15 -9.97 -17.82
N VAL A 201 42.55 -10.87 -16.90
CA VAL A 201 43.97 -11.07 -16.56
C VAL A 201 44.78 -11.53 -17.76
N ALA A 202 44.21 -12.40 -18.60
CA ALA A 202 44.86 -12.86 -19.81
C ALA A 202 45.03 -11.75 -20.86
N GLU A 203 44.04 -10.96 -21.06
CA GLU A 203 44.07 -9.78 -21.97
C GLU A 203 45.09 -8.73 -21.52
N GLN A 204 45.14 -8.40 -20.22
CA GLN A 204 46.15 -7.46 -19.67
C GLN A 204 47.59 -7.95 -19.77
N LYS A 205 47.85 -9.27 -19.89
CA LYS A 205 49.19 -9.82 -20.06
C LYS A 205 49.67 -9.78 -21.52
N LEU A 206 48.78 -9.53 -22.47
CA LEU A 206 49.05 -9.47 -23.89
C LEU A 206 49.35 -8.06 -24.40
N GLU A 207 49.07 -7.01 -23.59
CA GLU A 207 49.48 -5.62 -23.80
C GLU A 207 50.82 -5.35 -23.13
#